data_d031106bfe56b277d4068a48524eb16f
#
_entry.id   d031106bfe56b277d4068a48524eb16f
#
_cell.length_a   1.000
_cell.length_b   1.000
_cell.length_c   1.000
_cell.angle_alpha   90.00
_cell.angle_beta   90.00
_cell.angle_gamma   90.00
#
_symmetry.space_group_name_H-M   'P 1'
#
loop_
_entity.id
_entity.type
_entity.pdbx_description
1 polymer ?
#
loop_
_entity_poly.entity_id
_entity_poly.type
_entity_poly.pdbx_seq_one_letter_code
_entity_poly.pdbx_strand_id
1 'polypeptide(L)'
;VKFRTALLAALPVLAACQGDAPTASTAAPSFDAAGAPFSYDVPVRDGYLTGAGGVQLYYKTLGRGPDTVVVVHGGPGMSMGYLDRDLAPLARGRTVIFYDQRGGGKSQLIADPAQLSLDHHLADLEAVRAHFGLDRMTLVGHSWGGLLAGFYAREHADRLEKLVLLNPAPPTASGWAEFEAIVAARAGSATNARIGEIVGLWFAGQANQALCEEFVTLRFSTYFADPANMANLRGGWCDVTDAVAAGLLPTHLTILGSLGAWDLTAQLSHVTVPTLVVHGTADAVPFAGSQAFAAAIPGAQLWVMENTGHFPWMESPVPFFTGLNTFLRRADQQ
;
A
#
# COMPACT_ATOMS: atom_id res chain seq x y z
N VAL A 1 40.07 -25.36 -33.44
CA VAL A 1 39.09 -24.35 -33.05
C VAL A 1 39.32 -24.02 -31.61
N LYS A 2 39.89 -22.84 -31.34
CA LYS A 2 40.29 -22.39 -30.00
C LYS A 2 39.17 -21.64 -29.33
N PHE A 3 38.68 -22.15 -28.20
CA PHE A 3 37.79 -21.38 -27.28
C PHE A 3 38.63 -20.32 -26.54
N ARG A 4 38.22 -19.06 -26.69
CA ARG A 4 38.74 -17.95 -25.88
C ARG A 4 37.82 -17.73 -24.68
N THR A 5 38.36 -17.91 -23.51
CA THR A 5 37.78 -17.57 -22.23
C THR A 5 37.66 -16.06 -22.12
N ALA A 6 36.43 -15.56 -21.91
CA ALA A 6 36.17 -14.15 -21.62
C ALA A 6 36.27 -13.92 -20.12
N LEU A 7 37.17 -13.01 -19.74
CA LEU A 7 37.37 -12.49 -18.38
C LEU A 7 36.16 -11.68 -17.96
N LEU A 8 35.53 -12.08 -16.84
CA LEU A 8 34.56 -11.21 -16.14
C LEU A 8 35.36 -10.09 -15.45
N ALA A 9 35.18 -8.86 -15.92
CA ALA A 9 35.61 -7.66 -15.23
C ALA A 9 34.64 -7.35 -14.10
N ALA A 10 35.09 -7.40 -12.85
CA ALA A 10 34.36 -6.95 -11.69
C ALA A 10 34.20 -5.41 -11.75
N LEU A 11 32.97 -4.93 -11.77
CA LEU A 11 32.65 -3.53 -11.56
C LEU A 11 32.78 -3.18 -10.07
N PRO A 12 33.32 -2.01 -9.73
CA PRO A 12 33.44 -1.59 -8.35
C PRO A 12 32.04 -1.28 -7.78
N VAL A 13 31.77 -1.83 -6.60
CA VAL A 13 30.63 -1.47 -5.75
C VAL A 13 30.75 0.01 -5.39
N LEU A 14 29.88 0.85 -5.93
CA LEU A 14 29.71 2.21 -5.45
C LEU A 14 29.18 2.16 -4.02
N ALA A 15 29.99 2.60 -3.07
CA ALA A 15 29.59 2.82 -1.70
C ALA A 15 28.41 3.80 -1.66
N ALA A 16 27.25 3.31 -1.29
CA ALA A 16 26.10 4.17 -0.98
C ALA A 16 26.49 5.02 0.23
N CYS A 17 26.37 6.34 0.11
CA CYS A 17 26.49 7.26 1.22
C CYS A 17 25.45 6.88 2.29
N GLN A 18 25.89 6.30 3.39
CA GLN A 18 25.12 6.20 4.60
C GLN A 18 24.99 7.61 5.16
N GLY A 19 23.84 8.24 4.94
CA GLY A 19 23.48 9.43 5.67
C GLY A 19 23.20 9.03 7.12
N ASP A 20 23.88 9.67 8.07
CA ASP A 20 23.68 9.46 9.50
C ASP A 20 22.20 9.67 9.85
N ALA A 21 21.58 8.64 10.43
CA ALA A 21 20.22 8.72 10.94
C ALA A 21 20.18 9.76 12.08
N PRO A 22 19.26 10.72 12.07
CA PRO A 22 19.18 11.71 13.14
C PRO A 22 18.82 11.01 14.45
N THR A 23 19.66 11.17 15.45
CA THR A 23 19.38 10.76 16.83
C THR A 23 18.32 11.67 17.43
N ALA A 24 17.06 11.28 17.36
CA ALA A 24 15.96 11.95 18.04
C ALA A 24 15.48 11.10 19.22
N SER A 25 15.39 11.75 20.36
CA SER A 25 14.82 11.22 21.61
C SER A 25 13.45 10.59 21.42
N THR A 26 13.26 9.40 21.93
CA THR A 26 12.15 8.56 21.57
C THR A 26 11.52 7.90 22.77
N ALA A 27 10.29 8.24 23.04
CA ALA A 27 9.40 7.21 23.56
C ALA A 27 9.01 6.32 22.36
N ALA A 28 9.41 5.06 22.36
CA ALA A 28 8.93 4.09 21.40
C ALA A 28 7.39 4.03 21.51
N PRO A 29 6.66 3.93 20.37
CA PRO A 29 5.22 3.74 20.46
C PRO A 29 4.97 2.45 21.26
N SER A 30 4.12 2.53 22.30
CA SER A 30 3.67 1.35 23.02
C SER A 30 2.77 0.54 22.08
N PHE A 31 3.23 -0.63 21.71
CA PHE A 31 2.42 -1.61 21.01
C PHE A 31 1.75 -2.49 22.08
N ASP A 32 0.42 -2.54 22.07
CA ASP A 32 -0.32 -3.41 22.99
C ASP A 32 -0.01 -4.87 22.70
N ALA A 33 0.14 -5.66 23.76
CA ALA A 33 0.37 -7.09 23.65
C ALA A 33 -0.81 -7.78 22.94
N ALA A 34 -0.54 -8.82 22.18
CA ALA A 34 -1.56 -9.62 21.52
C ALA A 34 -2.63 -10.06 22.52
N GLY A 35 -3.89 -9.68 22.28
CA GLY A 35 -5.04 -10.12 23.08
C GLY A 35 -5.81 -9.03 23.83
N ALA A 36 -5.32 -7.81 23.93
CA ALA A 36 -6.12 -6.69 24.45
C ALA A 36 -6.95 -6.05 23.29
N PRO A 37 -8.20 -5.61 23.55
CA PRO A 37 -8.95 -4.85 22.56
C PRO A 37 -8.15 -3.60 22.19
N PHE A 38 -7.85 -3.41 20.89
CA PHE A 38 -7.09 -2.27 20.42
C PHE A 38 -7.90 -0.99 20.66
N SER A 39 -7.32 -0.06 21.39
CA SER A 39 -7.86 1.29 21.53
C SER A 39 -6.92 2.29 20.86
N TYR A 40 -7.49 3.18 20.06
CA TYR A 40 -6.72 4.31 19.56
C TYR A 40 -6.46 5.29 20.69
N ASP A 41 -5.20 5.66 20.89
CA ASP A 41 -4.77 6.70 21.84
C ASP A 41 -4.90 8.14 21.26
N VAL A 42 -5.62 8.27 20.17
CA VAL A 42 -5.91 9.50 19.43
C VAL A 42 -7.42 9.60 19.13
N PRO A 43 -7.97 10.81 18.92
CA PRO A 43 -9.36 10.97 18.52
C PRO A 43 -9.68 10.21 17.22
N VAL A 44 -10.81 9.52 17.19
CA VAL A 44 -11.31 8.77 16.03
C VAL A 44 -12.66 9.33 15.63
N ARG A 45 -12.86 9.49 14.32
CA ARG A 45 -14.16 9.76 13.70
C ARG A 45 -14.27 8.91 12.44
N ASP A 46 -15.48 8.48 12.14
CA ASP A 46 -15.76 7.76 10.91
C ASP A 46 -17.10 8.21 10.32
N GLY A 47 -17.33 7.81 9.08
CA GLY A 47 -18.56 8.16 8.35
C GLY A 47 -18.49 7.74 6.91
N TYR A 48 -19.38 8.31 6.14
CA TYR A 48 -19.46 8.10 4.70
C TYR A 48 -19.34 9.41 3.96
N LEU A 49 -18.72 9.37 2.80
CA LEU A 49 -18.70 10.46 1.83
C LEU A 49 -19.19 9.93 0.48
N THR A 50 -19.65 10.85 -0.36
CA THR A 50 -20.11 10.51 -1.71
C THR A 50 -18.94 10.60 -2.68
N GLY A 51 -18.55 9.45 -3.22
CA GLY A 51 -17.54 9.31 -4.27
C GLY A 51 -18.10 9.50 -5.67
N ALA A 52 -17.28 9.23 -6.66
CA ALA A 52 -17.63 9.33 -8.06
C ALA A 52 -18.83 8.44 -8.42
N GLY A 53 -19.75 9.00 -9.22
CA GLY A 53 -20.99 8.29 -9.60
C GLY A 53 -21.97 8.09 -8.44
N GLY A 54 -21.84 8.81 -7.31
CA GLY A 54 -22.74 8.71 -6.16
C GLY A 54 -22.47 7.55 -5.21
N VAL A 55 -21.36 6.82 -5.40
CA VAL A 55 -20.96 5.69 -4.57
C VAL A 55 -20.64 6.15 -3.15
N GLN A 56 -21.13 5.44 -2.13
CA GLN A 56 -20.84 5.74 -0.73
C GLN A 56 -19.49 5.12 -0.33
N LEU A 57 -18.53 5.95 0.04
CA LEU A 57 -17.20 5.55 0.51
C LEU A 57 -17.11 5.72 2.02
N TYR A 58 -16.78 4.65 2.71
CA TYR A 58 -16.52 4.71 4.15
C TYR A 58 -15.14 5.29 4.42
N TYR A 59 -15.06 6.21 5.38
CA TYR A 59 -13.79 6.77 5.83
C TYR A 59 -13.64 6.69 7.34
N LYS A 60 -12.39 6.75 7.78
CA LYS A 60 -12.01 6.91 9.19
C LYS A 60 -10.92 7.98 9.29
N THR A 61 -11.05 8.89 10.25
CA THR A 61 -10.02 9.88 10.58
C THR A 61 -9.44 9.57 11.94
N LEU A 62 -8.12 9.61 12.04
CA LEU A 62 -7.38 9.44 13.28
C LEU A 62 -6.62 10.72 13.61
N GLY A 63 -6.62 11.08 14.89
CA GLY A 63 -5.89 12.24 15.39
C GLY A 63 -6.57 13.57 15.09
N ARG A 64 -5.84 14.62 15.38
CA ARG A 64 -6.21 16.02 15.12
C ARG A 64 -4.93 16.85 15.01
N GLY A 65 -4.80 17.60 13.95
CA GLY A 65 -3.67 18.52 13.71
C GLY A 65 -3.82 19.24 12.38
N PRO A 66 -3.00 20.25 12.13
CA PRO A 66 -3.06 21.05 10.90
C PRO A 66 -2.59 20.29 9.67
N ASP A 67 -1.67 19.34 9.87
CA ASP A 67 -1.15 18.51 8.77
C ASP A 67 -2.09 17.36 8.52
N THR A 68 -2.50 17.18 7.27
CA THR A 68 -3.41 16.10 6.88
C THR A 68 -2.72 15.13 5.93
N VAL A 69 -2.83 13.85 6.26
CA VAL A 69 -2.33 12.74 5.45
C VAL A 69 -3.50 11.88 5.01
N VAL A 70 -3.63 11.63 3.72
CA VAL A 70 -4.58 10.65 3.16
C VAL A 70 -3.84 9.36 2.90
N VAL A 71 -4.34 8.24 3.43
CA VAL A 71 -3.74 6.91 3.28
C VAL A 71 -4.62 6.05 2.40
N VAL A 72 -4.01 5.47 1.36
CA VAL A 72 -4.66 4.57 0.40
C VAL A 72 -4.15 3.16 0.63
N HIS A 73 -5.08 2.25 0.95
CA HIS A 73 -4.75 0.86 1.23
C HIS A 73 -4.42 0.05 -0.04
N GLY A 74 -3.73 -1.07 0.16
CA GLY A 74 -3.40 -2.03 -0.88
C GLY A 74 -4.53 -2.98 -1.24
N GLY A 75 -4.24 -3.90 -2.18
CA GLY A 75 -5.13 -4.95 -2.63
C GLY A 75 -6.48 -4.41 -3.10
N PRO A 76 -6.71 -4.11 -4.40
CA PRO A 76 -8.02 -3.64 -4.78
C PRO A 76 -9.09 -4.67 -4.35
N GLY A 77 -10.23 -4.18 -3.81
CA GLY A 77 -11.27 -5.04 -3.24
C GLY A 77 -11.11 -5.37 -1.75
N MET A 78 -9.98 -5.03 -1.12
CA MET A 78 -9.75 -5.17 0.32
C MET A 78 -10.33 -4.00 1.12
N SER A 79 -10.10 -3.99 2.45
CA SER A 79 -10.43 -2.89 3.34
C SER A 79 -9.16 -2.22 3.90
N MET A 80 -9.33 -0.99 4.43
CA MET A 80 -8.28 -0.29 5.17
C MET A 80 -7.96 -0.96 6.52
N GLY A 81 -8.72 -1.96 6.96
CA GLY A 81 -8.66 -2.53 8.30
C GLY A 81 -7.30 -3.08 8.71
N TYR A 82 -6.45 -3.48 7.77
CA TYR A 82 -5.09 -3.92 8.04
C TYR A 82 -4.09 -2.77 8.19
N LEU A 83 -4.49 -1.52 7.89
CA LEU A 83 -3.62 -0.34 7.95
C LEU A 83 -3.96 0.61 9.09
N ASP A 84 -5.25 0.86 9.34
CA ASP A 84 -5.70 1.98 10.15
C ASP A 84 -5.21 1.89 11.61
N ARG A 85 -5.18 0.68 12.18
CA ARG A 85 -4.66 0.44 13.53
C ARG A 85 -3.14 0.52 13.58
N ASP A 86 -2.50 -0.11 12.62
CA ASP A 86 -1.04 -0.19 12.59
C ASP A 86 -0.37 1.14 12.25
N LEU A 87 -1.00 1.96 11.41
CA LEU A 87 -0.53 3.30 11.09
C LEU A 87 -1.06 4.41 12.01
N ALA A 88 -1.84 4.08 13.03
CA ALA A 88 -2.33 5.04 14.03
C ALA A 88 -1.23 5.93 14.66
N PRO A 89 0.02 5.46 14.89
CA PRO A 89 1.09 6.33 15.37
C PRO A 89 1.38 7.56 14.49
N LEU A 90 1.03 7.53 13.20
CA LEU A 90 1.15 8.69 12.31
C LEU A 90 0.20 9.83 12.70
N ALA A 91 -0.88 9.53 13.42
CA ALA A 91 -1.91 10.51 13.77
C ALA A 91 -1.53 11.38 15.02
N ARG A 92 -0.37 11.13 15.61
CA ARG A 92 0.12 11.98 16.73
C ARG A 92 0.53 13.35 16.20
N GLY A 93 -0.29 14.38 16.53
CA GLY A 93 -0.06 15.76 16.10
C GLY A 93 -0.52 16.11 14.69
N ARG A 94 -1.17 15.16 13.96
CA ARG A 94 -1.75 15.40 12.64
C ARG A 94 -3.09 14.71 12.47
N THR A 95 -3.79 14.99 11.40
CA THR A 95 -4.99 14.27 10.98
C THR A 95 -4.60 13.24 9.92
N VAL A 96 -4.95 11.97 10.14
CA VAL A 96 -4.75 10.91 9.16
C VAL A 96 -6.12 10.41 8.71
N ILE A 97 -6.34 10.40 7.40
CA ILE A 97 -7.60 9.99 6.76
C ILE A 97 -7.34 8.65 6.06
N PHE A 98 -8.11 7.65 6.43
CA PHE A 98 -8.19 6.37 5.74
C PHE A 98 -9.57 6.28 5.08
N TYR A 99 -9.66 5.58 3.96
CA TYR A 99 -10.96 5.26 3.38
C TYR A 99 -10.92 3.86 2.75
N ASP A 100 -12.06 3.18 2.77
CA ASP A 100 -12.24 1.97 2.00
C ASP A 100 -12.51 2.35 0.54
N GLN A 101 -11.75 1.77 -0.37
CA GLN A 101 -11.97 1.98 -1.80
C GLN A 101 -13.31 1.36 -2.23
N ARG A 102 -13.89 1.87 -3.33
CA ARG A 102 -15.14 1.34 -3.87
C ARG A 102 -15.10 -0.17 -4.07
N GLY A 103 -16.19 -0.85 -3.74
CA GLY A 103 -16.30 -2.30 -3.87
C GLY A 103 -15.58 -3.10 -2.78
N GLY A 104 -14.94 -2.45 -1.79
CA GLY A 104 -14.25 -3.10 -0.68
C GLY A 104 -14.64 -2.55 0.69
N GLY A 105 -14.28 -3.28 1.73
CA GLY A 105 -14.47 -2.88 3.12
C GLY A 105 -15.92 -2.56 3.48
N LYS A 106 -16.12 -1.39 4.08
CA LYS A 106 -17.45 -0.83 4.43
C LYS A 106 -18.00 0.10 3.36
N SER A 107 -17.24 0.36 2.29
CA SER A 107 -17.72 1.12 1.15
C SER A 107 -18.78 0.34 0.37
N GLN A 108 -19.54 1.05 -0.43
CA GLN A 108 -20.62 0.46 -1.21
C GLN A 108 -20.08 -0.60 -2.18
N LEU A 109 -20.69 -1.79 -2.15
CA LEU A 109 -20.45 -2.83 -3.14
C LEU A 109 -20.90 -2.35 -4.53
N ILE A 110 -20.12 -2.69 -5.54
CA ILE A 110 -20.35 -2.25 -6.92
C ILE A 110 -20.94 -3.40 -7.72
N ALA A 111 -22.16 -3.22 -8.17
CA ALA A 111 -22.87 -4.20 -8.99
C ALA A 111 -22.48 -4.14 -10.48
N ASP A 112 -22.19 -2.93 -10.98
CA ASP A 112 -21.77 -2.72 -12.37
C ASP A 112 -20.24 -2.71 -12.46
N PRO A 113 -19.60 -3.75 -13.04
CA PRO A 113 -18.15 -3.82 -13.17
C PRO A 113 -17.50 -2.63 -13.89
N ALA A 114 -18.23 -1.93 -14.76
CA ALA A 114 -17.74 -0.74 -15.44
C ALA A 114 -17.38 0.39 -14.47
N GLN A 115 -17.98 0.40 -13.28
CA GLN A 115 -17.67 1.35 -12.23
C GLN A 115 -16.42 0.97 -11.39
N LEU A 116 -15.81 -0.18 -11.64
CA LEU A 116 -14.56 -0.64 -11.02
C LEU A 116 -13.35 -0.34 -11.91
N SER A 117 -13.30 0.84 -12.52
CA SER A 117 -12.16 1.26 -13.35
C SER A 117 -11.17 2.13 -12.57
N LEU A 118 -9.95 2.28 -13.11
CA LEU A 118 -8.95 3.20 -12.59
C LEU A 118 -9.51 4.63 -12.46
N ASP A 119 -10.18 5.13 -13.50
CA ASP A 119 -10.71 6.49 -13.53
C ASP A 119 -11.69 6.76 -12.38
N HIS A 120 -12.54 5.79 -12.06
CA HIS A 120 -13.44 5.90 -10.92
C HIS A 120 -12.70 5.92 -9.58
N HIS A 121 -11.60 5.17 -9.43
CA HIS A 121 -10.78 5.20 -8.22
C HIS A 121 -10.02 6.53 -8.07
N LEU A 122 -9.53 7.10 -9.16
CA LEU A 122 -8.90 8.42 -9.15
C LEU A 122 -9.92 9.53 -8.81
N ALA A 123 -11.12 9.46 -9.38
CA ALA A 123 -12.21 10.39 -9.06
C ALA A 123 -12.71 10.24 -7.62
N ASP A 124 -12.68 9.04 -7.04
CA ASP A 124 -12.96 8.84 -5.60
C ASP A 124 -11.92 9.50 -4.73
N LEU A 125 -10.64 9.40 -5.08
CA LEU A 125 -9.57 10.04 -4.33
C LEU A 125 -9.70 11.58 -4.37
N GLU A 126 -10.13 12.15 -5.50
CA GLU A 126 -10.51 13.56 -5.60
C GLU A 126 -11.75 13.89 -4.73
N ALA A 127 -12.75 13.00 -4.67
CA ALA A 127 -13.90 13.18 -3.80
C ALA A 127 -13.50 13.16 -2.31
N VAL A 128 -12.58 12.28 -1.91
CA VAL A 128 -11.98 12.26 -0.55
C VAL A 128 -11.29 13.60 -0.27
N ARG A 129 -10.40 14.06 -1.16
CA ARG A 129 -9.70 15.34 -1.02
C ARG A 129 -10.68 16.51 -0.84
N ALA A 130 -11.69 16.59 -1.72
CA ALA A 130 -12.69 17.64 -1.71
C ALA A 130 -13.60 17.61 -0.47
N HIS A 131 -14.03 16.42 -0.02
CA HIS A 131 -14.85 16.26 1.18
C HIS A 131 -14.18 16.83 2.44
N PHE A 132 -12.87 16.68 2.55
CA PHE A 132 -12.08 17.21 3.66
C PHE A 132 -11.57 18.64 3.42
N GLY A 133 -11.94 19.29 2.32
CA GLY A 133 -11.57 20.68 2.01
C GLY A 133 -10.07 20.88 1.81
N LEU A 134 -9.37 19.87 1.30
CA LEU A 134 -7.92 19.92 1.10
C LEU A 134 -7.61 20.52 -0.28
N ASP A 135 -6.97 21.69 -0.31
CA ASP A 135 -6.45 22.25 -1.57
C ASP A 135 -5.38 21.34 -2.16
N ARG A 136 -4.45 20.92 -1.31
CA ARG A 136 -3.40 19.92 -1.57
C ARG A 136 -3.36 18.93 -0.42
N MET A 137 -2.93 17.69 -0.70
CA MET A 137 -2.81 16.66 0.33
C MET A 137 -1.45 15.98 0.32
N THR A 138 -1.00 15.53 1.49
CA THR A 138 0.02 14.50 1.59
C THR A 138 -0.63 13.16 1.35
N LEU A 139 -0.22 12.46 0.29
CA LEU A 139 -0.79 11.17 -0.12
C LEU A 139 0.20 10.05 0.22
N VAL A 140 -0.28 9.06 0.96
CA VAL A 140 0.48 7.84 1.32
C VAL A 140 -0.24 6.65 0.73
N GLY A 141 0.39 5.93 -0.18
CA GLY A 141 -0.17 4.73 -0.79
C GLY A 141 0.64 3.49 -0.47
N HIS A 142 -0.02 2.41 -0.04
CA HIS A 142 0.62 1.12 0.21
C HIS A 142 0.27 0.10 -0.87
N SER A 143 1.27 -0.63 -1.39
CA SER A 143 1.06 -1.72 -2.34
C SER A 143 0.29 -1.25 -3.59
N TRP A 144 -0.88 -1.84 -3.90
CA TRP A 144 -1.82 -1.32 -4.90
C TRP A 144 -2.15 0.16 -4.68
N GLY A 145 -2.37 0.57 -3.41
CA GLY A 145 -2.60 1.99 -3.09
C GLY A 145 -1.41 2.88 -3.46
N GLY A 146 -0.18 2.34 -3.45
CA GLY A 146 1.02 3.02 -3.97
C GLY A 146 0.99 3.18 -5.48
N LEU A 147 0.57 2.14 -6.22
CA LEU A 147 0.36 2.24 -7.67
C LEU A 147 -0.76 3.22 -8.01
N LEU A 148 -1.88 3.17 -7.28
CA LEU A 148 -2.99 4.12 -7.44
C LEU A 148 -2.54 5.56 -7.15
N ALA A 149 -1.73 5.78 -6.12
CA ALA A 149 -1.14 7.08 -5.81
C ALA A 149 -0.19 7.57 -6.93
N GLY A 150 0.52 6.66 -7.59
CA GLY A 150 1.31 6.96 -8.79
C GLY A 150 0.46 7.41 -9.96
N PHE A 151 -0.65 6.73 -10.23
CA PHE A 151 -1.63 7.15 -11.24
C PHE A 151 -2.26 8.50 -10.88
N TYR A 152 -2.58 8.71 -9.60
CA TYR A 152 -3.10 10.00 -9.14
C TYR A 152 -2.07 11.12 -9.33
N ALA A 153 -0.82 10.89 -8.99
CA ALA A 153 0.25 11.87 -9.18
C ALA A 153 0.48 12.22 -10.66
N ARG A 154 0.29 11.27 -11.57
CA ARG A 154 0.31 11.53 -13.03
C ARG A 154 -0.72 12.58 -13.46
N GLU A 155 -1.93 12.53 -12.89
CA GLU A 155 -3.05 13.37 -13.32
C GLU A 155 -3.22 14.63 -12.47
N HIS A 156 -2.85 14.57 -11.19
CA HIS A 156 -3.16 15.57 -10.19
C HIS A 156 -1.94 15.96 -9.35
N ALA A 157 -0.74 16.08 -9.96
CA ALA A 157 0.46 16.46 -9.23
C ALA A 157 0.29 17.82 -8.50
N ASP A 158 -0.50 18.74 -9.05
CA ASP A 158 -0.83 20.04 -8.48
C ASP A 158 -1.69 19.94 -7.20
N ARG A 159 -2.34 18.80 -6.95
CA ARG A 159 -3.14 18.50 -5.76
C ARG A 159 -2.33 17.80 -4.65
N LEU A 160 -1.06 17.55 -4.89
CA LEU A 160 -0.19 16.92 -3.90
C LEU A 160 0.68 17.96 -3.17
N GLU A 161 0.84 17.79 -1.87
CA GLU A 161 1.85 18.44 -1.04
C GLU A 161 3.10 17.55 -0.94
N LYS A 162 2.89 16.27 -0.65
CA LYS A 162 3.92 15.22 -0.64
C LYS A 162 3.33 13.90 -1.14
N LEU A 163 4.19 13.05 -1.67
CA LEU A 163 3.84 11.69 -2.09
C LEU A 163 4.70 10.67 -1.35
N VAL A 164 4.07 9.65 -0.78
CA VAL A 164 4.76 8.52 -0.15
C VAL A 164 4.24 7.23 -0.76
N LEU A 165 5.13 6.44 -1.32
CA LEU A 165 4.86 5.14 -1.92
C LEU A 165 5.46 4.06 -1.00
N LEU A 166 4.62 3.39 -0.23
CA LEU A 166 5.04 2.34 0.70
C LEU A 166 4.96 0.99 0.00
N ASN A 167 6.11 0.36 -0.26
CA ASN A 167 6.17 -0.94 -0.91
C ASN A 167 5.20 -1.01 -2.11
N PRO A 168 5.27 -0.04 -3.04
CA PRO A 168 4.25 0.13 -4.07
C PRO A 168 4.23 -1.06 -5.03
N ALA A 169 3.05 -1.46 -5.46
CA ALA A 169 2.92 -2.37 -6.59
C ALA A 169 3.63 -1.80 -7.82
N PRO A 170 4.20 -2.64 -8.70
CA PRO A 170 5.05 -2.19 -9.78
C PRO A 170 4.38 -1.17 -10.73
N PRO A 171 5.12 -0.17 -11.24
CA PRO A 171 4.57 0.85 -12.14
C PRO A 171 4.28 0.33 -13.56
N THR A 172 4.54 -0.95 -13.83
CA THR A 172 4.35 -1.58 -15.13
C THR A 172 3.60 -2.90 -15.04
N ALA A 173 2.85 -3.25 -16.09
CA ALA A 173 2.15 -4.54 -16.19
C ALA A 173 3.12 -5.74 -16.16
N SER A 174 4.30 -5.60 -16.76
CA SER A 174 5.33 -6.66 -16.73
C SER A 174 5.89 -6.87 -15.31
N GLY A 175 6.12 -5.78 -14.56
CA GLY A 175 6.54 -5.86 -13.16
C GLY A 175 5.48 -6.51 -12.26
N TRP A 176 4.19 -6.27 -12.55
CA TRP A 176 3.10 -6.97 -11.86
C TRP A 176 3.14 -8.48 -12.13
N ALA A 177 3.35 -8.88 -13.38
CA ALA A 177 3.46 -10.30 -13.72
C ALA A 177 4.67 -10.97 -13.03
N GLU A 178 5.80 -10.26 -12.91
CA GLU A 178 6.97 -10.71 -12.14
C GLU A 178 6.63 -10.86 -10.66
N PHE A 179 5.92 -9.89 -10.06
CA PHE A 179 5.45 -9.96 -8.68
C PHE A 179 4.59 -11.19 -8.42
N GLU A 180 3.61 -11.48 -9.27
CA GLU A 180 2.78 -12.68 -9.15
C GLU A 180 3.61 -13.98 -9.25
N ALA A 181 4.60 -14.00 -10.11
CA ALA A 181 5.51 -15.15 -10.24
C ALA A 181 6.37 -15.36 -8.97
N ILE A 182 6.86 -14.29 -8.36
CA ILE A 182 7.61 -14.34 -7.09
C ILE A 182 6.72 -14.86 -5.96
N VAL A 183 5.50 -14.33 -5.83
CA VAL A 183 4.54 -14.80 -4.80
C VAL A 183 4.24 -16.28 -4.97
N ALA A 184 3.99 -16.72 -6.19
CA ALA A 184 3.72 -18.13 -6.48
C ALA A 184 4.94 -19.03 -6.18
N ALA A 185 6.16 -18.57 -6.50
CA ALA A 185 7.38 -19.30 -6.20
C ALA A 185 7.62 -19.42 -4.68
N ARG A 186 7.40 -18.35 -3.91
CA ARG A 186 7.54 -18.34 -2.46
C ARG A 186 6.52 -19.23 -1.75
N ALA A 187 5.28 -19.26 -2.23
CA ALA A 187 4.20 -20.07 -1.67
C ALA A 187 4.45 -21.58 -1.84
N GLY A 188 5.10 -21.98 -2.92
CA GLY A 188 5.34 -23.38 -3.24
C GLY A 188 4.10 -24.12 -3.77
N SER A 189 4.30 -25.35 -4.25
CA SER A 189 3.27 -26.09 -5.01
C SER A 189 2.02 -26.44 -4.20
N ALA A 190 2.19 -26.87 -2.95
CA ALA A 190 1.06 -27.25 -2.10
C ALA A 190 0.16 -26.05 -1.75
N THR A 191 0.76 -24.93 -1.36
CA THR A 191 0.02 -23.69 -1.06
C THR A 191 -0.67 -23.16 -2.30
N ASN A 192 0.00 -23.16 -3.46
CA ASN A 192 -0.61 -22.73 -4.71
C ASN A 192 -1.78 -23.62 -5.15
N ALA A 193 -1.69 -24.94 -4.94
CA ALA A 193 -2.80 -25.85 -5.18
C ALA A 193 -4.00 -25.49 -4.30
N ARG A 194 -3.77 -25.24 -3.00
CA ARG A 194 -4.84 -24.85 -2.08
C ARG A 194 -5.45 -23.49 -2.44
N ILE A 195 -4.63 -22.49 -2.81
CA ILE A 195 -5.10 -21.21 -3.34
C ILE A 195 -5.99 -21.42 -4.58
N GLY A 196 -5.60 -22.31 -5.49
CA GLY A 196 -6.38 -22.65 -6.68
C GLY A 196 -7.76 -23.26 -6.31
N GLU A 197 -7.82 -24.17 -5.35
CA GLU A 197 -9.08 -24.73 -4.83
C GLU A 197 -9.97 -23.61 -4.25
N ILE A 198 -9.40 -22.72 -3.41
CA ILE A 198 -10.12 -21.60 -2.81
C ILE A 198 -10.70 -20.69 -3.89
N VAL A 199 -9.93 -20.35 -4.89
CA VAL A 199 -10.38 -19.53 -6.04
C VAL A 199 -11.52 -20.24 -6.79
N GLY A 200 -11.44 -21.56 -6.98
CA GLY A 200 -12.52 -22.36 -7.55
C GLY A 200 -13.82 -22.29 -6.75
N LEU A 201 -13.74 -22.44 -5.41
CA LEU A 201 -14.88 -22.30 -4.50
C LEU A 201 -15.45 -20.86 -4.54
N TRP A 202 -14.58 -19.87 -4.63
CA TRP A 202 -14.97 -18.47 -4.72
C TRP A 202 -15.89 -18.20 -5.92
N PHE A 203 -15.45 -18.64 -7.11
CA PHE A 203 -16.23 -18.47 -8.34
C PHE A 203 -17.41 -19.43 -8.46
N ALA A 204 -17.47 -20.48 -7.63
CA ALA A 204 -18.66 -21.31 -7.45
C ALA A 204 -19.70 -20.70 -6.50
N GLY A 205 -19.50 -19.45 -6.04
CA GLY A 205 -20.43 -18.73 -5.16
C GLY A 205 -20.38 -19.19 -3.70
N GLN A 206 -19.30 -19.82 -3.27
CA GLN A 206 -19.11 -20.31 -1.89
C GLN A 206 -18.21 -19.41 -1.05
N ALA A 207 -17.85 -18.23 -1.59
CA ALA A 207 -17.01 -17.29 -0.88
C ALA A 207 -17.70 -16.74 0.38
N ASN A 208 -16.94 -16.68 1.46
CA ASN A 208 -17.35 -16.14 2.75
C ASN A 208 -16.12 -15.59 3.49
N GLN A 209 -16.33 -15.04 4.68
CA GLN A 209 -15.26 -14.45 5.48
C GLN A 209 -14.15 -15.48 5.80
N ALA A 210 -14.51 -16.71 6.20
CA ALA A 210 -13.51 -17.72 6.55
C ALA A 210 -12.63 -18.11 5.35
N LEU A 211 -13.23 -18.26 4.17
CA LEU A 211 -12.49 -18.55 2.94
C LEU A 211 -11.60 -17.37 2.52
N CYS A 212 -12.07 -16.15 2.73
CA CYS A 212 -11.27 -14.93 2.54
C CYS A 212 -10.03 -14.94 3.44
N GLU A 213 -10.20 -15.23 4.74
CA GLU A 213 -9.10 -15.24 5.71
C GLU A 213 -8.07 -16.34 5.38
N GLU A 214 -8.52 -17.52 4.97
CA GLU A 214 -7.63 -18.59 4.52
C GLU A 214 -6.83 -18.15 3.29
N PHE A 215 -7.51 -17.61 2.26
CA PHE A 215 -6.87 -17.12 1.05
C PHE A 215 -5.79 -16.07 1.35
N VAL A 216 -6.16 -15.05 2.13
CA VAL A 216 -5.26 -13.94 2.48
C VAL A 216 -4.09 -14.44 3.32
N THR A 217 -4.33 -15.33 4.28
CA THR A 217 -3.27 -15.92 5.11
C THR A 217 -2.25 -16.69 4.28
N LEU A 218 -2.72 -17.57 3.38
CA LEU A 218 -1.84 -18.32 2.48
C LEU A 218 -1.03 -17.44 1.55
N ARG A 219 -1.66 -16.40 0.99
CA ARG A 219 -1.01 -15.51 0.05
C ARG A 219 -0.04 -14.54 0.74
N PHE A 220 -0.47 -13.87 1.79
CA PHE A 220 0.29 -12.78 2.41
C PHE A 220 1.38 -13.26 3.35
N SER A 221 1.36 -14.53 3.82
CA SER A 221 2.51 -15.11 4.51
C SER A 221 3.81 -15.01 3.70
N THR A 222 3.71 -15.00 2.37
CA THR A 222 4.87 -14.87 1.47
C THR A 222 5.41 -13.45 1.35
N TYR A 223 4.71 -12.44 1.90
CA TYR A 223 5.04 -11.02 1.78
C TYR A 223 5.91 -10.51 2.95
N PHE A 224 6.02 -11.29 4.01
CA PHE A 224 6.84 -10.97 5.17
C PHE A 224 8.28 -11.45 5.01
N ALA A 225 9.23 -10.76 5.62
CA ALA A 225 10.60 -11.26 5.77
C ALA A 225 10.62 -12.51 6.66
N ASP A 226 9.85 -12.48 7.76
CA ASP A 226 9.52 -13.63 8.60
C ASP A 226 7.99 -13.81 8.61
N PRO A 227 7.45 -14.90 8.05
CA PRO A 227 6.01 -15.16 8.05
C PRO A 227 5.36 -15.14 9.45
N ALA A 228 6.12 -15.39 10.53
CA ALA A 228 5.63 -15.32 11.90
C ALA A 228 5.16 -13.89 12.28
N ASN A 229 5.70 -12.85 11.62
CA ASN A 229 5.29 -11.46 11.84
C ASN A 229 3.86 -11.17 11.40
N MET A 230 3.24 -12.05 10.63
CA MET A 230 1.82 -11.94 10.32
C MET A 230 0.93 -11.94 11.57
N ALA A 231 1.36 -12.58 12.65
CA ALA A 231 0.68 -12.55 13.95
C ALA A 231 0.66 -11.16 14.62
N ASN A 232 1.48 -10.21 14.16
CA ASN A 232 1.53 -8.84 14.67
C ASN A 232 0.45 -7.93 14.07
N LEU A 233 -0.31 -8.41 13.09
CA LEU A 233 -1.42 -7.66 12.50
C LEU A 233 -2.48 -7.33 13.56
N ARG A 234 -2.85 -6.06 13.66
CA ARG A 234 -3.82 -5.57 14.65
C ARG A 234 -5.23 -5.44 14.10
N GLY A 235 -5.39 -5.43 12.80
CA GLY A 235 -6.67 -5.39 12.09
C GLY A 235 -6.92 -6.64 11.29
N GLY A 236 -8.19 -6.92 10.95
CA GLY A 236 -8.55 -8.05 10.11
C GLY A 236 -8.33 -7.75 8.62
N TRP A 237 -7.86 -8.73 7.88
CA TRP A 237 -7.80 -8.65 6.41
C TRP A 237 -9.19 -8.80 5.80
N CYS A 238 -10.01 -9.66 6.41
CA CYS A 238 -11.34 -10.03 5.99
C CYS A 238 -12.38 -9.75 7.10
N ASP A 239 -12.15 -8.73 7.93
CA ASP A 239 -13.12 -8.28 8.94
C ASP A 239 -14.26 -7.49 8.27
N VAL A 240 -15.02 -8.21 7.44
CA VAL A 240 -16.07 -7.71 6.57
C VAL A 240 -17.22 -8.72 6.50
N THR A 241 -18.35 -8.34 5.92
CA THR A 241 -19.45 -9.27 5.68
C THR A 241 -19.10 -10.31 4.61
N ASP A 242 -19.79 -11.46 4.61
CA ASP A 242 -19.62 -12.47 3.57
C ASP A 242 -19.83 -11.93 2.15
N ALA A 243 -20.75 -10.97 1.97
CA ALA A 243 -20.99 -10.35 0.68
C ALA A 243 -19.77 -9.52 0.21
N VAL A 244 -19.12 -8.80 1.12
CA VAL A 244 -17.90 -8.03 0.82
C VAL A 244 -16.73 -8.99 0.58
N ALA A 245 -16.59 -10.02 1.40
CA ALA A 245 -15.60 -11.07 1.20
C ALA A 245 -15.76 -11.71 -0.19
N ALA A 246 -16.98 -12.08 -0.58
CA ALA A 246 -17.27 -12.62 -1.90
C ALA A 246 -16.91 -11.67 -3.05
N GLY A 247 -17.04 -10.36 -2.84
CA GLY A 247 -16.67 -9.33 -3.82
C GLY A 247 -15.17 -9.13 -4.02
N LEU A 248 -14.30 -9.56 -3.09
CA LEU A 248 -12.88 -9.25 -3.10
C LEU A 248 -12.18 -9.65 -4.41
N LEU A 249 -12.19 -10.93 -4.75
CA LEU A 249 -11.51 -11.41 -5.98
C LEU A 249 -12.13 -10.86 -7.27
N PRO A 250 -13.46 -10.85 -7.46
CA PRO A 250 -14.08 -10.20 -8.63
C PRO A 250 -13.70 -8.73 -8.77
N THR A 251 -13.74 -7.96 -7.68
CA THR A 251 -13.33 -6.55 -7.68
C THR A 251 -11.86 -6.40 -8.05
N HIS A 252 -10.98 -7.19 -7.43
CA HIS A 252 -9.55 -7.19 -7.71
C HIS A 252 -9.26 -7.44 -9.19
N LEU A 253 -9.82 -8.49 -9.75
CA LEU A 253 -9.58 -8.87 -11.15
C LEU A 253 -10.17 -7.85 -12.13
N THR A 254 -11.34 -7.27 -11.82
CA THR A 254 -11.97 -6.26 -12.66
C THR A 254 -11.12 -4.99 -12.72
N ILE A 255 -10.63 -4.51 -11.57
CA ILE A 255 -9.79 -3.31 -11.51
C ILE A 255 -8.49 -3.53 -12.26
N LEU A 256 -7.78 -4.63 -12.02
CA LEU A 256 -6.53 -4.93 -12.72
C LEU A 256 -6.76 -5.09 -14.23
N GLY A 257 -7.85 -5.76 -14.62
CA GLY A 257 -8.24 -5.90 -16.03
C GLY A 257 -8.50 -4.54 -16.71
N SER A 258 -8.99 -3.54 -15.96
CA SER A 258 -9.25 -2.20 -16.48
C SER A 258 -7.98 -1.40 -16.80
N LEU A 259 -6.85 -1.77 -16.22
CA LEU A 259 -5.56 -1.08 -16.45
C LEU A 259 -4.98 -1.38 -17.84
N GLY A 260 -5.29 -2.53 -18.42
CA GLY A 260 -4.67 -2.99 -19.67
C GLY A 260 -3.15 -3.18 -19.50
N ALA A 261 -2.40 -2.82 -20.53
CA ALA A 261 -0.93 -2.82 -20.49
C ALA A 261 -0.43 -1.44 -20.03
N TRP A 262 -0.27 -1.26 -18.71
CA TRP A 262 0.16 0.01 -18.17
C TRP A 262 1.69 0.12 -18.05
N ASP A 263 2.19 1.35 -18.21
CA ASP A 263 3.54 1.78 -17.89
C ASP A 263 3.50 3.24 -17.43
N LEU A 264 3.78 3.47 -16.15
CA LEU A 264 3.84 4.79 -15.55
C LEU A 264 5.21 5.44 -15.65
N THR A 265 6.27 4.69 -15.98
CA THR A 265 7.65 5.16 -15.84
C THR A 265 7.95 6.41 -16.66
N ALA A 266 7.42 6.49 -17.89
CA ALA A 266 7.59 7.66 -18.75
C ALA A 266 6.62 8.81 -18.44
N GLN A 267 5.67 8.61 -17.52
CA GLN A 267 4.55 9.53 -17.31
C GLN A 267 4.66 10.34 -16.00
N LEU A 268 5.70 10.13 -15.20
CA LEU A 268 5.86 10.75 -13.87
C LEU A 268 6.93 11.86 -13.84
N SER A 269 7.56 12.16 -14.98
CA SER A 269 8.67 13.15 -15.05
C SER A 269 8.26 14.59 -14.70
N HIS A 270 6.97 14.90 -14.73
CA HIS A 270 6.42 16.20 -14.33
C HIS A 270 6.01 16.28 -12.85
N VAL A 271 6.06 15.17 -12.13
CA VAL A 271 5.77 15.13 -10.70
C VAL A 271 6.96 15.66 -9.93
N THR A 272 6.86 16.89 -9.42
CA THR A 272 7.97 17.62 -8.76
C THR A 272 7.77 17.77 -7.25
N VAL A 273 6.69 17.19 -6.70
CA VAL A 273 6.42 17.23 -5.26
C VAL A 273 7.41 16.34 -4.50
N PRO A 274 7.79 16.70 -3.25
CA PRO A 274 8.63 15.85 -2.44
C PRO A 274 8.05 14.43 -2.38
N THR A 275 8.84 13.45 -2.85
CA THR A 275 8.39 12.06 -2.96
C THR A 275 9.33 11.12 -2.21
N LEU A 276 8.76 10.21 -1.43
CA LEU A 276 9.47 9.13 -0.75
C LEU A 276 8.93 7.78 -1.24
N VAL A 277 9.81 6.94 -1.74
CA VAL A 277 9.54 5.54 -2.06
C VAL A 277 10.20 4.68 -0.99
N VAL A 278 9.42 3.87 -0.28
CA VAL A 278 9.92 2.93 0.74
C VAL A 278 9.83 1.53 0.20
N HIS A 279 10.88 0.71 0.41
CA HIS A 279 10.88 -0.68 -0.01
C HIS A 279 11.64 -1.56 0.98
N GLY A 280 11.06 -2.69 1.36
CA GLY A 280 11.69 -3.69 2.21
C GLY A 280 12.49 -4.70 1.38
N THR A 281 13.75 -5.01 1.77
CA THR A 281 14.62 -5.90 0.98
C THR A 281 14.11 -7.34 0.85
N ALA A 282 13.23 -7.76 1.75
CA ALA A 282 12.61 -9.09 1.73
C ALA A 282 11.18 -9.09 1.13
N ASP A 283 10.70 -7.96 0.60
CA ASP A 283 9.38 -7.87 -0.03
C ASP A 283 9.21 -8.88 -1.18
N ALA A 284 7.99 -9.36 -1.37
CA ALA A 284 7.63 -10.14 -2.55
C ALA A 284 7.46 -9.26 -3.80
N VAL A 285 7.12 -7.98 -3.62
CA VAL A 285 7.11 -7.01 -4.71
C VAL A 285 8.53 -6.81 -5.22
N PRO A 286 8.78 -6.89 -6.54
CA PRO A 286 10.12 -6.70 -7.09
C PRO A 286 10.70 -5.32 -6.75
N PHE A 287 11.90 -5.29 -6.20
CA PHE A 287 12.61 -4.03 -5.89
C PHE A 287 12.76 -3.11 -7.11
N ALA A 288 12.92 -3.69 -8.28
CA ALA A 288 12.98 -2.97 -9.56
C ALA A 288 11.78 -2.02 -9.78
N GLY A 289 10.59 -2.39 -9.28
CA GLY A 289 9.41 -1.53 -9.35
C GLY A 289 9.56 -0.24 -8.55
N SER A 290 10.06 -0.34 -7.31
CA SER A 290 10.34 0.82 -6.46
C SER A 290 11.48 1.68 -7.00
N GLN A 291 12.53 1.06 -7.56
CA GLN A 291 13.59 1.78 -8.27
C GLN A 291 13.05 2.52 -9.49
N ALA A 292 12.15 1.91 -10.24
CA ALA A 292 11.52 2.54 -11.41
C ALA A 292 10.68 3.76 -11.02
N PHE A 293 9.91 3.70 -9.93
CA PHE A 293 9.21 4.88 -9.40
C PHE A 293 10.17 5.99 -9.00
N ALA A 294 11.23 5.66 -8.25
CA ALA A 294 12.20 6.63 -7.79
C ALA A 294 12.97 7.28 -8.96
N ALA A 295 13.25 6.52 -10.00
CA ALA A 295 13.91 7.04 -11.22
C ALA A 295 12.96 7.89 -12.08
N ALA A 296 11.67 7.57 -12.11
CA ALA A 296 10.67 8.27 -12.92
C ALA A 296 10.24 9.62 -12.34
N ILE A 297 10.32 9.79 -11.01
CA ILE A 297 9.89 11.02 -10.31
C ILE A 297 11.11 11.86 -9.95
N PRO A 298 11.28 13.08 -10.52
CA PRO A 298 12.42 13.92 -10.25
C PRO A 298 12.56 14.28 -8.77
N GLY A 299 13.73 13.99 -8.17
CA GLY A 299 14.00 14.29 -6.76
C GLY A 299 13.38 13.32 -5.77
N ALA A 300 12.78 12.23 -6.23
CA ALA A 300 12.27 11.19 -5.33
C ALA A 300 13.40 10.53 -4.52
N GLN A 301 13.14 10.32 -3.24
CA GLN A 301 14.04 9.60 -2.34
C GLN A 301 13.62 8.13 -2.31
N LEU A 302 14.57 7.21 -2.48
CA LEU A 302 14.35 5.77 -2.30
C LEU A 302 14.93 5.34 -0.95
N TRP A 303 14.06 4.91 -0.05
CA TRP A 303 14.45 4.39 1.24
C TRP A 303 14.29 2.87 1.26
N VAL A 304 15.42 2.17 1.35
CA VAL A 304 15.47 0.71 1.41
C VAL A 304 15.55 0.29 2.89
N MET A 305 14.63 -0.56 3.32
CA MET A 305 14.58 -1.09 4.67
C MET A 305 15.07 -2.54 4.68
N GLU A 306 16.22 -2.76 5.35
CA GLU A 306 16.84 -4.07 5.42
C GLU A 306 16.03 -5.07 6.26
N ASN A 307 16.03 -6.34 5.85
CA ASN A 307 15.34 -7.44 6.53
C ASN A 307 13.85 -7.17 6.80
N THR A 308 13.20 -6.48 5.90
CA THR A 308 11.82 -6.05 6.02
C THR A 308 11.07 -6.44 4.76
N GLY A 309 9.88 -6.99 4.91
CA GLY A 309 9.01 -7.37 3.81
C GLY A 309 8.03 -6.25 3.42
N HIS A 310 6.82 -6.66 3.03
CA HIS A 310 5.79 -5.79 2.49
C HIS A 310 5.13 -4.86 3.52
N PHE A 311 5.29 -5.16 4.82
CA PHE A 311 4.63 -4.46 5.92
C PHE A 311 5.66 -3.89 6.91
N PRO A 312 6.46 -2.88 6.50
CA PRO A 312 7.59 -2.40 7.29
C PRO A 312 7.19 -1.85 8.66
N TRP A 313 5.98 -1.34 8.83
CA TRP A 313 5.47 -0.88 10.13
C TRP A 313 5.23 -2.01 11.13
N MET A 314 5.06 -3.26 10.68
CA MET A 314 4.94 -4.44 11.53
C MET A 314 6.28 -5.10 11.83
N GLU A 315 7.19 -5.12 10.85
CA GLU A 315 8.47 -5.84 10.94
C GLU A 315 9.60 -4.97 11.50
N SER A 316 9.57 -3.66 11.24
CA SER A 316 10.57 -2.70 11.71
C SER A 316 9.92 -1.38 12.13
N PRO A 317 9.01 -1.39 13.14
CA PRO A 317 8.18 -0.24 13.47
C PRO A 317 8.96 1.00 13.87
N VAL A 318 9.99 0.87 14.70
CA VAL A 318 10.73 2.04 15.20
C VAL A 318 11.44 2.80 14.07
N PRO A 319 12.31 2.18 13.27
CA PRO A 319 12.93 2.88 12.13
C PRO A 319 11.89 3.38 11.13
N PHE A 320 10.86 2.57 10.83
CA PHE A 320 9.80 2.97 9.90
C PHE A 320 9.11 4.28 10.31
N PHE A 321 8.55 4.35 11.53
CA PHE A 321 7.84 5.54 11.98
C PHE A 321 8.78 6.73 12.17
N THR A 322 10.03 6.52 12.58
CA THR A 322 11.02 7.60 12.70
C THR A 322 11.32 8.21 11.33
N GLY A 323 11.65 7.40 10.34
CA GLY A 323 11.98 7.86 9.00
C GLY A 323 10.78 8.51 8.30
N LEU A 324 9.62 7.85 8.36
CA LEU A 324 8.40 8.39 7.73
C LEU A 324 7.97 9.71 8.38
N ASN A 325 7.99 9.81 9.72
CA ASN A 325 7.67 11.06 10.39
C ASN A 325 8.67 12.18 10.05
N THR A 326 9.95 11.85 9.86
CA THR A 326 10.96 12.84 9.43
C THR A 326 10.62 13.40 8.06
N PHE A 327 10.25 12.57 7.10
CA PHE A 327 9.83 13.01 5.77
C PHE A 327 8.51 13.81 5.79
N LEU A 328 7.56 13.41 6.64
CA LEU A 328 6.23 14.04 6.71
C LEU A 328 6.23 15.41 7.40
N ARG A 329 7.25 15.76 8.18
CA ARG A 329 7.35 17.10 8.81
C ARG A 329 7.39 18.18 7.74
N ARG A 330 6.81 19.35 8.04
CA ARG A 330 6.95 20.52 7.20
C ARG A 330 8.37 21.09 7.31
N ALA A 331 8.80 21.81 6.26
CA ALA A 331 10.11 22.46 6.26
C ALA A 331 10.27 23.52 7.37
N ASP A 332 9.16 24.12 7.82
CA ASP A 332 9.12 25.09 8.92
C ASP A 332 9.22 24.45 10.32
N GLN A 333 9.19 23.11 10.40
CA GLN A 333 9.31 22.32 11.64
C GLN A 333 10.67 21.58 11.74
N GLN A 334 11.56 21.78 10.77
CA GLN A 334 12.92 21.28 10.76
C GLN A 334 13.89 22.34 11.28
#